data_0f8fd5a92ea57679e3663910146c28f7
#
_entry.id   0f8fd5a92ea57679e3663910146c28f7
#
_cell.length_a   1.000
_cell.length_b   1.000
_cell.length_c   1.000
_cell.angle_alpha   90.00
_cell.angle_beta   90.00
_cell.angle_gamma   90.00
#
_symmetry.space_group_name_H-M   'P 1'
#
loop_
_entity.id
_entity.type
_entity.pdbx_description
1 polymer ?
#
loop_
_entity_poly.entity_id
_entity_poly.type
_entity_poly.pdbx_seq_one_letter_code
_entity_poly.pdbx_strand_id
1 'polypeptide(L)'
;MGGPGYLLDAWQIQAIDGDTIRYGTERIRIRGIDTPELAEAGGFDATQRLTRLLKDGPIRIVPHGRDVYGRLLADVYVNDQNVAELLRVEGYAKSRP
;
A
#
# COMPACT_ATOMS: atom_id res chain seq x y z
N MET A 1 10.52 -5.24 -17.58
CA MET A 1 9.64 -4.19 -18.05
C MET A 1 8.37 -4.15 -17.21
N GLY A 2 8.03 -3.01 -16.66
CA GLY A 2 6.83 -2.87 -15.84
C GLY A 2 5.56 -2.79 -16.68
N GLY A 3 4.40 -2.98 -16.07
CA GLY A 3 3.11 -2.77 -16.68
C GLY A 3 2.73 -1.29 -16.74
N PRO A 4 1.45 -0.96 -16.98
CA PRO A 4 0.97 0.41 -16.98
C PRO A 4 1.11 1.05 -15.60
N GLY A 5 0.98 2.37 -15.56
CA GLY A 5 1.01 3.12 -14.33
C GLY A 5 2.20 4.05 -14.22
N TYR A 6 2.49 4.48 -12.99
CA TYR A 6 3.49 5.49 -12.71
C TYR A 6 4.51 4.96 -11.72
N LEU A 7 5.80 5.30 -11.95
CA LEU A 7 6.84 5.04 -10.97
C LEU A 7 6.87 6.17 -9.94
N LEU A 8 7.07 5.81 -8.68
CA LEU A 8 7.15 6.76 -7.58
C LEU A 8 8.56 6.84 -7.03
N ASP A 9 8.94 8.03 -6.55
CA ASP A 9 10.21 8.23 -5.87
C ASP A 9 10.11 7.72 -4.43
N ALA A 10 10.89 6.70 -4.11
CA ALA A 10 10.79 6.03 -2.81
C ALA A 10 11.01 6.97 -1.62
N TRP A 11 11.85 8.00 -1.78
CA TRP A 11 12.15 8.93 -0.69
C TRP A 11 10.97 9.80 -0.28
N GLN A 12 9.93 9.90 -1.13
CA GLN A 12 8.73 10.67 -0.82
C GLN A 12 7.62 9.83 -0.22
N ILE A 13 7.84 8.53 -0.05
CA ILE A 13 6.80 7.58 0.35
C ILE A 13 6.91 7.27 1.83
N GLN A 14 5.75 7.22 2.49
CA GLN A 14 5.65 6.82 3.89
C GLN A 14 4.40 5.98 4.08
N ALA A 15 4.54 4.82 4.72
CA ALA A 15 3.39 4.01 5.12
C ALA A 15 2.67 4.70 6.28
N ILE A 16 1.36 4.90 6.13
CA ILE A 16 0.50 5.45 7.18
C ILE A 16 -0.05 4.31 8.03
N ASP A 17 -0.52 3.26 7.36
CA ASP A 17 -0.88 1.98 7.95
C ASP A 17 -0.67 0.92 6.88
N GLY A 18 -1.13 -0.31 7.12
CA GLY A 18 -0.80 -1.43 6.23
C GLY A 18 -1.40 -1.34 4.84
N ASP A 19 -2.37 -0.48 4.61
CA ASP A 19 -3.05 -0.36 3.31
C ASP A 19 -3.11 1.07 2.79
N THR A 20 -2.40 2.01 3.43
CA THR A 20 -2.40 3.41 3.01
C THR A 20 -0.99 3.97 3.06
N ILE A 21 -0.59 4.61 1.96
CA ILE A 21 0.70 5.29 1.89
C ILE A 21 0.49 6.76 1.60
N ARG A 22 1.42 7.58 2.06
CA ARG A 22 1.49 8.99 1.68
C ARG A 22 2.64 9.18 0.70
N TYR A 23 2.36 9.86 -0.38
CA TYR A 23 3.35 10.23 -1.38
C TYR A 23 3.32 11.75 -1.54
N GLY A 24 4.29 12.43 -0.93
CA GLY A 24 4.24 13.88 -0.85
C GLY A 24 3.00 14.31 -0.05
N THR A 25 2.10 15.03 -0.69
CA THR A 25 0.82 15.45 -0.09
C THR A 25 -0.34 14.54 -0.45
N GLU A 26 -0.10 13.53 -1.30
CA GLU A 26 -1.15 12.62 -1.77
C GLU A 26 -1.28 11.43 -0.84
N ARG A 27 -2.51 11.03 -0.54
CA ARG A 27 -2.78 9.78 0.16
C ARG A 27 -3.24 8.75 -0.85
N ILE A 28 -2.61 7.58 -0.79
CA ILE A 28 -2.89 6.46 -1.71
C ILE A 28 -3.42 5.29 -0.90
N ARG A 29 -4.66 4.90 -1.19
CA ARG A 29 -5.28 3.71 -0.60
C ARG A 29 -4.99 2.53 -1.50
N ILE A 30 -4.30 1.52 -0.97
CA ILE A 30 -3.95 0.32 -1.71
C ILE A 30 -5.20 -0.51 -1.92
N ARG A 31 -5.50 -0.83 -3.19
CA ARG A 31 -6.63 -1.68 -3.52
C ARG A 31 -6.30 -3.14 -3.22
N GLY A 32 -7.35 -3.90 -2.94
CA GLY A 32 -7.23 -5.34 -2.84
C GLY A 32 -6.92 -5.88 -1.46
N ILE A 33 -6.74 -5.04 -0.48
CA ILE A 33 -6.54 -5.47 0.90
C ILE A 33 -7.08 -4.43 1.87
N ASP A 34 -7.54 -4.91 3.00
CA ASP A 34 -7.95 -4.09 4.13
C ASP A 34 -7.15 -4.60 5.34
N THR A 35 -6.29 -3.76 5.89
CA THR A 35 -5.47 -4.12 7.05
C THR A 35 -5.97 -3.41 8.29
N PRO A 36 -5.62 -3.90 9.50
CA PRO A 36 -5.94 -3.15 10.71
C PRO A 36 -5.30 -1.76 10.68
N GLU A 37 -6.01 -0.77 11.22
CA GLU A 37 -5.44 0.56 11.38
C GLU A 37 -4.29 0.51 12.37
N LEU A 38 -3.38 1.48 12.30
CA LEU A 38 -2.14 1.46 13.08
C LEU A 38 -2.40 1.26 14.57
N ALA A 39 -3.46 1.85 15.12
CA ALA A 39 -3.79 1.75 16.54
C ALA A 39 -4.51 0.45 16.91
N GLU A 40 -4.96 -0.34 15.93
CA GLU A 40 -5.64 -1.60 16.18
C GLU A 40 -4.65 -2.75 16.34
N ALA A 41 -5.10 -3.86 16.94
CA ALA A 41 -4.27 -5.07 17.03
C ALA A 41 -3.86 -5.53 15.63
N GLY A 42 -2.56 -5.77 15.45
CA GLY A 42 -1.99 -6.15 14.15
C GLY A 42 -1.68 -4.98 13.23
N GLY A 43 -2.13 -3.77 13.55
CA GLY A 43 -1.92 -2.60 12.68
C GLY A 43 -0.47 -2.18 12.59
N PHE A 44 0.25 -2.22 13.72
CA PHE A 44 1.67 -1.87 13.73
C PHE A 44 2.48 -2.84 12.86
N ASP A 45 2.22 -4.14 13.00
CA ASP A 45 2.94 -5.16 12.24
C ASP A 45 2.68 -5.02 10.74
N ALA A 46 1.42 -4.79 10.34
CA ALA A 46 1.07 -4.58 8.94
C ALA A 46 1.77 -3.34 8.38
N THR A 47 1.79 -2.25 9.14
CA THR A 47 2.45 -1.01 8.73
C THR A 47 3.96 -1.20 8.58
N GLN A 48 4.58 -1.93 9.50
CA GLN A 48 6.00 -2.24 9.44
C GLN A 48 6.33 -3.09 8.21
N ARG A 49 5.48 -4.07 7.91
CA ARG A 49 5.69 -4.92 6.74
C ARG A 49 5.59 -4.11 5.46
N LEU A 50 4.58 -3.24 5.35
CA LEU A 50 4.45 -2.36 4.20
C LEU A 50 5.69 -1.47 4.06
N THR A 51 6.15 -0.89 5.16
CA THR A 51 7.34 -0.04 5.16
C THR A 51 8.54 -0.78 4.56
N ARG A 52 8.74 -2.05 4.93
CA ARG A 52 9.84 -2.85 4.40
C ARG A 52 9.66 -3.16 2.92
N LEU A 53 8.44 -3.52 2.51
CA LEU A 53 8.16 -3.80 1.10
C LEU A 53 8.46 -2.59 0.23
N LEU A 54 8.12 -1.40 0.69
CA LEU A 54 8.35 -0.17 -0.08
C LEU A 54 9.84 0.15 -0.26
N LYS A 55 10.71 -0.51 0.48
CA LYS A 55 12.17 -0.34 0.35
C LYS A 55 12.83 -1.38 -0.55
N ASP A 56 12.07 -2.38 -1.00
CA ASP A 56 12.66 -3.53 -1.70
C ASP A 56 12.97 -3.26 -3.16
N GLY A 57 12.46 -2.20 -3.74
CA GLY A 57 12.74 -1.91 -5.14
C GLY A 57 11.82 -0.84 -5.71
N PRO A 58 11.81 -0.70 -7.04
CA PRO A 58 10.98 0.30 -7.69
C PRO A 58 9.51 0.12 -7.36
N ILE A 59 8.84 1.24 -7.09
CA ILE A 59 7.43 1.26 -6.75
C ILE A 59 6.65 1.81 -7.93
N ARG A 60 5.65 1.06 -8.37
CA ARG A 60 4.77 1.45 -9.45
C ARG A 60 3.33 1.42 -8.97
N ILE A 61 2.55 2.42 -9.31
CA ILE A 61 1.13 2.45 -8.99
C ILE A 61 0.29 2.49 -10.25
N VAL A 62 -0.88 1.86 -10.19
CA VAL A 62 -1.90 1.93 -11.25
C VAL A 62 -3.15 2.54 -10.63
N PRO A 63 -3.43 3.84 -10.90
CA PRO A 63 -4.55 4.52 -10.28
C PRO A 63 -5.91 4.00 -10.78
N HIS A 64 -6.90 4.04 -9.88
CA HIS A 64 -8.28 3.62 -10.16
C HIS A 64 -9.31 4.63 -9.64
N GLY A 65 -8.97 5.93 -9.66
CA GLY A 65 -9.88 6.96 -9.17
C GLY A 65 -9.68 7.26 -7.71
N ARG A 66 -10.66 7.90 -7.09
CA ARG A 66 -10.56 8.34 -5.70
C ARG A 66 -11.72 7.79 -4.88
N ASP A 67 -11.47 7.57 -3.60
CA ASP A 67 -12.52 7.18 -2.68
C ASP A 67 -13.27 8.41 -2.14
N VAL A 68 -14.26 8.17 -1.28
CA VAL A 68 -15.09 9.24 -0.72
C VAL A 68 -14.30 10.19 0.19
N TYR A 69 -13.12 9.77 0.63
CA TYR A 69 -12.25 10.60 1.48
C TYR A 69 -11.19 11.36 0.67
N GLY A 70 -11.26 11.28 -0.65
CA GLY A 70 -10.29 11.94 -1.52
C GLY A 70 -8.97 11.22 -1.70
N ARG A 71 -8.83 10.00 -1.15
CA ARG A 71 -7.61 9.22 -1.32
C ARG A 71 -7.57 8.62 -2.73
N LEU A 72 -6.39 8.59 -3.32
CA LEU A 72 -6.21 7.94 -4.60
C LEU A 72 -6.24 6.42 -4.40
N LEU A 73 -7.19 5.75 -5.05
CA LEU A 73 -7.22 4.30 -5.05
C LEU A 73 -6.23 3.79 -6.10
N ALA A 74 -5.36 2.87 -5.73
CA ALA A 74 -4.37 2.36 -6.67
C ALA A 74 -3.96 0.94 -6.34
N ASP A 75 -3.61 0.19 -7.40
CA ASP A 75 -2.82 -1.02 -7.23
C ASP A 75 -1.38 -0.60 -7.06
N VAL A 76 -0.67 -1.22 -6.13
CA VAL A 76 0.72 -0.88 -5.83
C VAL A 76 1.60 -2.10 -6.05
N TYR A 77 2.67 -1.90 -6.82
CA TYR A 77 3.62 -2.96 -7.14
C TYR A 77 5.01 -2.56 -6.68
N VAL A 78 5.70 -3.50 -6.08
CA VAL A 78 7.12 -3.35 -5.71
C VAL A 78 7.86 -4.51 -6.38
N ASN A 79 8.87 -4.21 -7.17
CA ASN A 79 9.54 -5.23 -8.00
C ASN A 79 8.54 -6.03 -8.83
N ASP A 80 7.52 -5.36 -9.37
CA ASP A 80 6.45 -5.94 -10.17
C ASP A 80 5.59 -6.98 -9.42
N GLN A 81 5.67 -7.02 -8.09
CA GLN A 81 4.80 -7.85 -7.26
C GLN A 81 3.71 -6.99 -6.62
N ASN A 82 2.48 -7.46 -6.69
CA ASN A 82 1.33 -6.75 -6.10
C ASN A 82 1.44 -6.75 -4.58
N VAL A 83 1.55 -5.58 -3.99
CA VAL A 83 1.75 -5.43 -2.54
C VAL A 83 0.55 -5.95 -1.75
N ALA A 84 -0.68 -5.68 -2.22
CA ALA A 84 -1.88 -6.17 -1.54
C ALA A 84 -1.90 -7.70 -1.47
N GLU A 85 -1.49 -8.35 -2.58
CA GLU A 85 -1.42 -9.80 -2.63
C GLU A 85 -0.39 -10.36 -1.66
N LEU A 86 0.79 -9.76 -1.62
CA LEU A 86 1.84 -10.16 -0.68
C LEU A 86 1.37 -10.05 0.76
N LEU A 87 0.77 -8.91 1.11
CA LEU A 87 0.29 -8.70 2.48
C LEU A 87 -0.81 -9.69 2.85
N ARG A 88 -1.71 -9.99 1.90
CA ARG A 88 -2.80 -10.94 2.16
C ARG A 88 -2.27 -12.35 2.38
N VAL A 89 -1.35 -12.80 1.55
CA VAL A 89 -0.75 -14.13 1.67
C VAL A 89 0.01 -14.26 2.98
N GLU A 90 0.63 -13.19 3.43
CA GLU A 90 1.39 -13.16 4.69
C GLU A 90 0.50 -13.01 5.93
N GLY A 91 -0.80 -12.87 5.75
CA GLY A 91 -1.73 -12.86 6.88
C GLY A 91 -2.02 -11.49 7.48
N TYR A 92 -1.73 -10.41 6.77
CA TYR A 92 -1.93 -9.07 7.31
C TYR A 92 -3.31 -8.48 7.03
N ALA A 93 -4.16 -9.19 6.31
CA ALA A 93 -5.52 -8.71 6.06
C ALA A 93 -6.33 -8.67 7.37
N LYS A 94 -7.18 -7.66 7.48
CA LYS A 94 -8.06 -7.53 8.63
C LYS A 94 -9.04 -8.69 8.67
N SER A 95 -9.22 -9.27 9.87
CA SER A 95 -10.21 -10.33 10.06
C SER A 95 -11.61 -9.76 9.88
N ARG A 96 -12.46 -10.52 9.22
CA ARG A 96 -13.86 -10.16 9.09
C ARG A 96 -14.70 -11.02 10.02
N PRO A 97 -15.76 -10.45 10.62
CA PRO A 97 -16.69 -11.23 11.43
C PRO A 97 -17.41 -12.26 10.57
#